data_ced2189fd886a80ec05218343053563c
#
_entry.id   ced2189fd886a80ec05218343053563c
#
_cell.length_a   1.000
_cell.length_b   1.000
_cell.length_c   1.000
_cell.angle_alpha   90.00
_cell.angle_beta   90.00
_cell.angle_gamma   90.00
#
_symmetry.space_group_name_H-M   'P 1'
#
loop_
_entity.id
_entity.type
_entity.pdbx_description
1 polymer ?
#
loop_
_entity_poly.entity_id
_entity_poly.type
_entity_poly.pdbx_seq_one_letter_code
_entity_poly.pdbx_strand_id
1 'polypeptide(L)'
;MYFIKACSVLGVVTAASAVFLCLPLQAHAQVQVSGDAAVVENQTKFFEQFRFHMNAAKIAGGDQAFQWDADIGGDVDLIDYGQGRVNFLANMETILGEEFRAFDPNQNNYTLDGFASIRLGTSEVAATFHHVSRHFSDRPKSRPIDWNMIGLQFLHRQDVGRVRTDFGARGFVTVQRSFVDYENEVGGHGRVRFPLTDRTALLVHGEVVSVGVDGSIFGRQRLFGGRLESGVRFTGDGLALELFTALERRIDADAIRRETRTWVLVGFRLLSLD
;
A
#
# COMPACT_ATOMS: atom_id res chain seq x y z
N MET A 1 9.67 -41.41 -9.17
CA MET A 1 10.22 -40.94 -7.91
C MET A 1 10.24 -39.40 -7.85
N TYR A 2 9.18 -38.73 -8.37
CA TYR A 2 9.07 -37.26 -8.46
C TYR A 2 7.81 -36.68 -7.80
N PHE A 3 6.94 -37.50 -7.21
CA PHE A 3 5.65 -37.05 -6.62
C PHE A 3 5.70 -36.64 -5.14
N ILE A 4 6.79 -36.88 -4.43
CA ILE A 4 6.87 -36.66 -2.97
C ILE A 4 7.37 -35.23 -2.61
N LYS A 5 8.01 -34.51 -3.55
CA LYS A 5 8.50 -33.14 -3.29
C LYS A 5 7.47 -32.03 -3.47
N ALA A 6 6.36 -32.29 -4.16
CA ALA A 6 5.33 -31.27 -4.40
C ALA A 6 4.41 -31.07 -3.17
N CYS A 7 4.19 -32.09 -2.35
CA CYS A 7 3.35 -32.00 -1.16
C CYS A 7 3.96 -31.19 0.00
N SER A 8 5.29 -31.11 0.11
CA SER A 8 5.93 -30.36 1.19
C SER A 8 5.94 -28.85 0.98
N VAL A 9 5.87 -28.39 -0.26
CA VAL A 9 5.83 -26.95 -0.58
C VAL A 9 4.42 -26.37 -0.32
N LEU A 10 3.38 -27.14 -0.60
CA LEU A 10 1.99 -26.73 -0.35
C LEU A 10 1.69 -26.63 1.17
N GLY A 11 2.31 -27.49 1.98
CA GLY A 11 2.16 -27.48 3.44
C GLY A 11 2.82 -26.29 4.13
N VAL A 12 3.89 -25.73 3.56
CA VAL A 12 4.58 -24.55 4.11
C VAL A 12 3.79 -23.27 3.81
N VAL A 13 3.15 -23.17 2.65
CA VAL A 13 2.32 -22.00 2.28
C VAL A 13 1.05 -21.94 3.15
N THR A 14 0.44 -23.08 3.47
CA THR A 14 -0.74 -23.14 4.34
C THR A 14 -0.42 -22.90 5.82
N ALA A 15 0.77 -23.29 6.30
CA ALA A 15 1.19 -23.04 7.68
C ALA A 15 1.55 -21.57 7.94
N ALA A 16 2.15 -20.88 6.96
CA ALA A 16 2.43 -19.44 7.07
C ALA A 16 1.14 -18.58 7.10
N SER A 17 0.07 -19.03 6.45
CA SER A 17 -1.23 -18.35 6.46
C SER A 17 -1.99 -18.49 7.80
N ALA A 18 -1.73 -19.52 8.58
CA ALA A 18 -2.49 -19.81 9.80
C ALA A 18 -2.01 -19.03 11.05
N VAL A 19 -0.78 -18.53 11.06
CA VAL A 19 -0.20 -17.85 12.24
C VAL A 19 -0.58 -16.36 12.31
N PHE A 20 -1.08 -15.75 11.22
CA PHE A 20 -1.39 -14.30 11.16
C PHE A 20 -2.88 -13.95 11.27
N LEU A 21 -3.74 -14.87 11.65
CA LEU A 21 -5.22 -14.71 11.63
C LEU A 21 -5.81 -13.73 12.66
N CYS A 22 -5.01 -12.97 13.40
CA CYS A 22 -5.50 -12.09 14.48
C CYS A 22 -5.21 -10.58 14.33
N LEU A 23 -4.76 -10.09 13.17
CA LEU A 23 -4.45 -8.67 13.01
C LEU A 23 -5.31 -8.00 11.91
N PRO A 24 -5.88 -6.82 12.17
CA PRO A 24 -6.66 -6.05 11.20
C PRO A 24 -5.77 -5.22 10.26
N LEU A 25 -6.11 -5.17 8.99
CA LEU A 25 -5.23 -4.73 7.87
C LEU A 25 -5.91 -3.74 6.87
N GLN A 26 -5.24 -2.66 6.37
CA GLN A 26 -5.69 -1.71 5.31
C GLN A 26 -4.65 -1.48 4.21
N ALA A 27 -5.09 -1.28 2.95
CA ALA A 27 -4.20 -0.97 1.84
C ALA A 27 -3.98 0.54 1.69
N HIS A 28 -2.72 0.93 1.56
CA HIS A 28 -2.30 2.29 1.19
C HIS A 28 -1.22 2.17 0.12
N ALA A 29 -1.11 3.17 -0.75
CA ALA A 29 0.02 3.27 -1.66
C ALA A 29 1.33 3.25 -0.85
N GLN A 30 2.24 2.36 -1.20
CA GLN A 30 3.48 2.18 -0.46
C GLN A 30 4.63 2.88 -1.16
N VAL A 31 5.28 3.77 -0.45
CA VAL A 31 6.59 4.28 -0.85
C VAL A 31 7.60 3.14 -0.76
N GLN A 32 8.27 2.82 -1.86
CA GLN A 32 9.33 1.82 -1.87
C GLN A 32 10.66 2.42 -1.41
N VAL A 33 11.45 1.66 -0.66
CA VAL A 33 12.83 2.05 -0.33
C VAL A 33 13.65 2.02 -1.61
N SER A 34 14.40 3.08 -1.91
CA SER A 34 15.32 3.08 -3.05
C SER A 34 16.41 2.01 -2.89
N GLY A 35 16.73 1.34 -4.00
CA GLY A 35 17.68 0.21 -4.03
C GLY A 35 19.10 0.58 -3.60
N ASP A 36 19.85 -0.44 -3.27
CA ASP A 36 21.27 -0.53 -2.92
C ASP A 36 21.93 0.62 -2.12
N ALA A 37 22.61 0.24 -1.05
CA ALA A 37 23.60 1.08 -0.36
C ALA A 37 24.78 1.35 -1.31
N ALA A 38 24.55 2.19 -2.33
CA ALA A 38 25.60 2.66 -3.21
C ALA A 38 26.57 3.56 -2.43
N VAL A 39 27.83 3.45 -2.73
CA VAL A 39 28.88 4.40 -2.38
C VAL A 39 28.29 5.80 -2.48
N VAL A 40 28.34 6.57 -1.40
CA VAL A 40 27.86 7.95 -1.32
C VAL A 40 28.61 8.78 -2.37
N GLU A 41 28.11 8.81 -3.59
CA GLU A 41 28.50 9.82 -4.57
C GLU A 41 27.89 11.14 -4.10
N ASN A 42 28.73 12.08 -3.76
CA ASN A 42 28.38 13.41 -3.23
C ASN A 42 27.76 14.32 -4.32
N GLN A 43 27.11 13.74 -5.34
CA GLN A 43 26.45 14.48 -6.42
C GLN A 43 24.94 14.48 -6.22
N THR A 44 24.40 15.68 -6.11
CA THR A 44 22.93 15.85 -6.15
C THR A 44 22.42 15.52 -7.54
N LYS A 45 21.46 14.62 -7.62
CA LYS A 45 20.78 14.19 -8.85
C LYS A 45 19.32 14.61 -8.82
N PHE A 46 18.76 14.89 -9.99
CA PHE A 46 17.37 15.29 -10.14
C PHE A 46 16.63 14.28 -10.99
N PHE A 47 15.40 13.92 -10.56
CA PHE A 47 14.53 12.97 -11.26
C PHE A 47 15.19 11.63 -11.58
N GLU A 48 16.01 11.14 -10.64
CA GLU A 48 16.84 9.94 -10.87
C GLU A 48 16.02 8.67 -10.98
N GLN A 49 14.94 8.56 -10.21
CA GLN A 49 14.13 7.36 -10.17
C GLN A 49 12.65 7.71 -10.27
N PHE A 50 11.96 7.02 -11.17
CA PHE A 50 10.50 7.03 -11.28
C PHE A 50 10.00 5.59 -11.12
N ARG A 51 9.10 5.38 -10.18
CA ARG A 51 8.45 4.09 -9.93
C ARG A 51 6.98 4.20 -10.25
N PHE A 52 6.50 3.26 -11.03
CA PHE A 52 5.11 3.19 -11.47
C PHE A 52 4.47 1.90 -10.97
N HIS A 53 3.19 1.97 -10.63
CA HIS A 53 2.36 0.81 -10.38
C HIS A 53 0.96 0.98 -10.95
N MET A 54 0.35 -0.14 -11.30
CA MET A 54 -1.06 -0.26 -11.64
C MET A 54 -1.56 -1.60 -11.13
N ASN A 55 -2.67 -1.61 -10.42
CA ASN A 55 -3.28 -2.86 -9.98
C ASN A 55 -4.79 -2.90 -10.27
N ALA A 56 -5.33 -4.11 -10.33
CA ALA A 56 -6.76 -4.35 -10.28
C ALA A 56 -7.03 -5.67 -9.56
N ALA A 57 -7.98 -5.65 -8.62
CA ALA A 57 -8.38 -6.81 -7.85
C ALA A 57 -9.89 -6.93 -7.77
N LYS A 58 -10.40 -8.14 -8.04
CA LYS A 58 -11.80 -8.49 -7.81
C LYS A 58 -12.03 -8.68 -6.33
N ILE A 59 -13.09 -8.06 -5.81
CA ILE A 59 -13.57 -8.24 -4.45
C ILE A 59 -14.47 -9.47 -4.42
N ALA A 60 -14.07 -10.52 -3.72
CA ALA A 60 -14.86 -11.74 -3.59
C ALA A 60 -16.04 -11.48 -2.64
N GLY A 61 -17.25 -11.80 -3.09
CA GLY A 61 -18.48 -11.55 -2.33
C GLY A 61 -18.81 -10.06 -2.19
N GLY A 62 -18.30 -9.22 -3.08
CA GLY A 62 -18.65 -7.80 -3.15
C GLY A 62 -20.14 -7.58 -3.43
N ASP A 63 -20.67 -6.47 -2.95
CA ASP A 63 -22.03 -6.02 -3.26
C ASP A 63 -22.02 -5.13 -4.54
N GLN A 64 -23.19 -4.61 -4.91
CA GLN A 64 -23.33 -3.78 -6.12
C GLN A 64 -22.39 -2.55 -6.15
N ALA A 65 -22.03 -2.01 -4.99
CA ALA A 65 -21.16 -0.85 -4.90
C ALA A 65 -19.66 -1.20 -4.91
N PHE A 66 -19.30 -2.43 -4.51
CA PHE A 66 -17.92 -2.85 -4.26
C PHE A 66 -17.62 -4.17 -4.99
N GLN A 67 -17.22 -4.10 -6.26
CA GLN A 67 -16.92 -5.25 -7.10
C GLN A 67 -15.42 -5.37 -7.43
N TRP A 68 -14.76 -4.25 -7.67
CA TRP A 68 -13.35 -4.18 -8.01
C TRP A 68 -12.68 -3.04 -7.25
N ASP A 69 -11.44 -3.28 -6.91
CA ASP A 69 -10.49 -2.30 -6.39
C ASP A 69 -9.36 -2.18 -7.41
N ALA A 70 -9.19 -0.99 -7.95
CA ALA A 70 -8.16 -0.71 -8.93
C ALA A 70 -7.41 0.56 -8.55
N ASP A 71 -6.09 0.56 -8.71
CA ASP A 71 -5.31 1.78 -8.53
C ASP A 71 -4.24 1.93 -9.61
N ILE A 72 -3.86 3.17 -9.83
CA ILE A 72 -2.76 3.59 -10.68
C ILE A 72 -2.01 4.71 -9.99
N GLY A 73 -0.71 4.60 -9.93
CA GLY A 73 0.10 5.62 -9.30
C GLY A 73 1.58 5.46 -9.55
N GLY A 74 2.32 6.25 -8.83
CA GLY A 74 3.78 6.21 -8.90
C GLY A 74 4.39 7.25 -7.99
N ASP A 75 5.70 7.18 -7.88
CA ASP A 75 6.48 8.14 -7.16
C ASP A 75 7.75 8.50 -7.94
N VAL A 76 8.26 9.70 -7.68
CA VAL A 76 9.46 10.22 -8.31
C VAL A 76 10.39 10.82 -7.27
N ASP A 77 11.67 10.45 -7.34
CA ASP A 77 12.72 11.11 -6.58
C ASP A 77 13.02 12.44 -7.27
N LEU A 78 12.44 13.54 -6.75
CA LEU A 78 12.64 14.90 -7.30
C LEU A 78 14.10 15.33 -7.17
N ILE A 79 14.69 15.04 -6.02
CA ILE A 79 16.10 15.34 -5.70
C ILE A 79 16.65 14.17 -4.89
N ASP A 80 17.74 13.58 -5.32
CA ASP A 80 18.58 12.68 -4.53
C ASP A 80 19.91 13.38 -4.22
N TYR A 81 20.20 13.57 -2.93
CA TYR A 81 21.43 14.22 -2.47
C TYR A 81 22.42 13.24 -1.81
N GLY A 82 22.29 11.95 -2.15
CA GLY A 82 23.17 10.87 -1.67
C GLY A 82 22.84 10.44 -0.23
N GLN A 83 22.84 11.35 0.72
CA GLN A 83 22.50 11.08 2.11
C GLN A 83 20.98 11.03 2.37
N GLY A 84 20.15 11.27 1.36
CA GLY A 84 18.70 11.27 1.44
C GLY A 84 18.10 11.75 0.14
N ARG A 85 16.77 11.93 0.14
CA ARG A 85 16.03 12.35 -1.05
C ARG A 85 14.80 13.17 -0.71
N VAL A 86 14.36 13.95 -1.70
CA VAL A 86 13.03 14.54 -1.74
C VAL A 86 12.22 13.75 -2.76
N ASN A 87 11.10 13.20 -2.34
CA ASN A 87 10.24 12.36 -3.18
C ASN A 87 8.82 12.92 -3.22
N PHE A 88 8.13 12.67 -4.32
CA PHE A 88 6.71 12.95 -4.49
C PHE A 88 6.01 11.70 -5.01
N LEU A 89 4.92 11.30 -4.33
CA LEU A 89 4.06 10.19 -4.70
C LEU A 89 2.66 10.72 -5.05
N ALA A 90 2.09 10.17 -6.11
CA ALA A 90 0.68 10.35 -6.45
C ALA A 90 0.05 8.99 -6.74
N ASN A 91 -1.13 8.74 -6.17
CA ASN A 91 -1.91 7.54 -6.42
C ASN A 91 -3.39 7.87 -6.58
N MET A 92 -4.05 7.22 -7.52
CA MET A 92 -5.50 7.23 -7.69
C MET A 92 -6.02 5.81 -7.54
N GLU A 93 -6.82 5.58 -6.51
CA GLU A 93 -7.58 4.35 -6.30
C GLU A 93 -9.01 4.56 -6.78
N THR A 94 -9.56 3.59 -7.49
CA THR A 94 -10.95 3.60 -7.98
C THR A 94 -11.65 2.34 -7.52
N ILE A 95 -12.72 2.50 -6.73
CA ILE A 95 -13.64 1.41 -6.40
C ILE A 95 -14.71 1.36 -7.49
N LEU A 96 -14.83 0.20 -8.13
CA LEU A 96 -15.82 -0.03 -9.18
C LEU A 96 -16.92 -0.95 -8.66
N GLY A 97 -18.15 -0.61 -9.01
CA GLY A 97 -19.35 -1.38 -8.71
C GLY A 97 -20.09 -1.83 -9.97
N GLU A 98 -21.37 -2.17 -9.78
CA GLU A 98 -22.31 -2.58 -10.82
C GLU A 98 -23.70 -1.92 -10.60
N GLU A 99 -23.76 -0.78 -9.89
CA GLU A 99 -25.05 -0.17 -9.53
C GLU A 99 -25.83 0.34 -10.74
N PHE A 100 -25.17 0.94 -11.71
CA PHE A 100 -25.81 1.49 -12.92
C PHE A 100 -25.33 0.80 -14.20
N ARG A 101 -24.11 0.27 -14.20
CA ARG A 101 -23.47 -0.41 -15.34
C ARG A 101 -22.33 -1.30 -14.86
N ALA A 102 -21.88 -2.23 -15.69
CA ALA A 102 -20.65 -2.98 -15.42
C ALA A 102 -19.46 -2.01 -15.28
N PHE A 103 -18.60 -2.23 -14.27
CA PHE A 103 -17.46 -1.37 -13.94
C PHE A 103 -17.85 0.09 -13.66
N ASP A 104 -18.98 0.27 -12.98
CA ASP A 104 -19.47 1.61 -12.63
C ASP A 104 -18.57 2.25 -11.57
N PRO A 105 -17.89 3.39 -11.85
CA PRO A 105 -17.04 4.06 -10.87
C PRO A 105 -17.87 4.55 -9.68
N ASN A 106 -17.63 3.98 -8.50
CA ASN A 106 -18.32 4.33 -7.27
C ASN A 106 -17.57 5.44 -6.51
N GLN A 107 -16.27 5.26 -6.35
CA GLN A 107 -15.45 6.13 -5.53
C GLN A 107 -14.04 6.23 -6.12
N ASN A 108 -13.51 7.45 -6.19
CA ASN A 108 -12.11 7.71 -6.50
C ASN A 108 -11.43 8.34 -5.29
N ASN A 109 -10.31 7.76 -4.86
CA ASN A 109 -9.49 8.26 -3.77
C ASN A 109 -8.15 8.71 -4.35
N TYR A 110 -7.75 9.93 -4.06
CA TYR A 110 -6.45 10.46 -4.45
C TYR A 110 -5.57 10.55 -3.21
N THR A 111 -4.37 10.01 -3.32
CA THR A 111 -3.32 10.14 -2.30
C THR A 111 -2.15 10.91 -2.90
N LEU A 112 -1.70 11.95 -2.21
CA LEU A 112 -0.51 12.72 -2.56
C LEU A 112 0.40 12.77 -1.36
N ASP A 113 1.63 12.24 -1.50
CA ASP A 113 2.65 12.30 -0.47
C ASP A 113 3.85 13.09 -0.97
N GLY A 114 4.36 13.95 -0.11
CA GLY A 114 5.66 14.58 -0.30
C GLY A 114 6.53 14.30 0.91
N PHE A 115 7.77 13.84 0.72
CA PHE A 115 8.66 13.65 1.84
C PHE A 115 10.10 14.08 1.54
N ALA A 116 10.81 14.43 2.63
CA ALA A 116 12.26 14.62 2.63
C ALA A 116 12.86 13.65 3.65
N SER A 117 13.92 12.95 3.28
CA SER A 117 14.48 11.85 4.05
C SER A 117 15.95 11.96 4.32
N ILE A 118 16.43 11.16 5.28
CA ILE A 118 17.83 10.89 5.55
C ILE A 118 18.03 9.38 5.53
N ARG A 119 19.06 8.92 4.82
CA ARG A 119 19.49 7.51 4.78
C ARG A 119 20.44 7.21 5.94
N LEU A 120 20.20 6.11 6.62
CA LEU A 120 20.99 5.60 7.75
C LEU A 120 21.36 4.14 7.45
N GLY A 121 22.33 3.95 6.57
CA GLY A 121 22.70 2.63 6.05
C GLY A 121 21.56 2.04 5.21
N THR A 122 21.04 0.89 5.60
CA THR A 122 19.91 0.20 4.96
C THR A 122 18.54 0.74 5.41
N SER A 123 18.53 1.75 6.25
CA SER A 123 17.32 2.41 6.75
C SER A 123 17.19 3.82 6.21
N GLU A 124 15.97 4.32 6.17
CA GLU A 124 15.66 5.69 5.77
C GLU A 124 14.59 6.26 6.73
N VAL A 125 14.80 7.50 7.20
CA VAL A 125 13.83 8.24 8.00
C VAL A 125 13.36 9.45 7.20
N ALA A 126 12.07 9.63 7.07
CA ALA A 126 11.47 10.68 6.27
C ALA A 126 10.48 11.53 7.08
N ALA A 127 10.57 12.85 6.92
CA ALA A 127 9.49 13.77 7.28
C ALA A 127 8.51 13.86 6.12
N THR A 128 7.23 13.60 6.36
CA THR A 128 6.22 13.40 5.32
C THR A 128 5.02 14.32 5.51
N PHE A 129 4.56 14.88 4.39
CA PHE A 129 3.23 15.43 4.22
C PHE A 129 2.39 14.40 3.46
N HIS A 130 1.21 14.06 4.00
CA HIS A 130 0.28 13.07 3.46
C HIS A 130 -1.08 13.71 3.26
N HIS A 131 -1.57 13.69 2.02
CA HIS A 131 -2.89 14.19 1.64
C HIS A 131 -3.73 13.07 1.05
N VAL A 132 -4.98 12.96 1.52
CA VAL A 132 -5.99 12.10 0.89
C VAL A 132 -7.25 12.90 0.61
N SER A 133 -7.79 12.74 -0.60
CA SER A 133 -9.12 13.24 -0.93
C SER A 133 -9.97 12.13 -1.56
N ARG A 134 -11.25 12.08 -1.17
CA ARG A 134 -12.20 11.09 -1.66
C ARG A 134 -13.28 11.75 -2.51
N HIS A 135 -13.53 11.20 -3.68
CA HIS A 135 -14.49 11.69 -4.64
C HIS A 135 -15.49 10.59 -4.99
N PHE A 136 -16.76 10.96 -5.11
CA PHE A 136 -17.80 10.09 -5.68
C PHE A 136 -17.88 10.35 -7.17
N SER A 137 -17.42 9.39 -7.96
CA SER A 137 -17.53 9.46 -9.41
C SER A 137 -19.00 9.50 -9.80
N ASP A 138 -19.36 10.34 -10.75
CA ASP A 138 -20.71 10.45 -11.34
C ASP A 138 -21.86 10.59 -10.33
N ARG A 139 -21.56 10.84 -9.04
CA ARG A 139 -22.55 10.99 -7.97
C ARG A 139 -22.41 12.34 -7.28
N PRO A 140 -23.54 12.99 -6.90
CA PRO A 140 -23.48 14.26 -6.18
C PRO A 140 -22.79 14.06 -4.82
N LYS A 141 -21.82 14.92 -4.56
CA LYS A 141 -21.13 15.03 -3.27
C LYS A 141 -21.37 16.42 -2.71
N SER A 142 -22.09 16.50 -1.60
CA SER A 142 -22.44 17.78 -0.96
C SER A 142 -21.30 18.41 -0.17
N ARG A 143 -20.26 17.66 0.16
CA ARG A 143 -19.16 18.09 1.03
C ARG A 143 -17.83 17.52 0.54
N PRO A 144 -16.72 18.29 0.66
CA PRO A 144 -15.38 17.72 0.47
C PRO A 144 -15.10 16.66 1.54
N ILE A 145 -14.43 15.59 1.16
CA ILE A 145 -13.95 14.55 2.08
C ILE A 145 -12.45 14.45 1.85
N ASP A 146 -11.70 15.10 2.70
CA ASP A 146 -10.25 15.18 2.59
C ASP A 146 -9.59 15.36 3.96
N TRP A 147 -8.31 14.99 4.02
CA TRP A 147 -7.48 15.28 5.19
C TRP A 147 -6.02 15.42 4.80
N ASN A 148 -5.32 16.24 5.56
CA ASN A 148 -3.89 16.44 5.49
C ASN A 148 -3.25 16.01 6.79
N MET A 149 -2.18 15.25 6.70
CA MET A 149 -1.39 14.82 7.84
C MET A 149 0.08 15.17 7.65
N ILE A 150 0.79 15.36 8.75
CA ILE A 150 2.25 15.46 8.78
C ILE A 150 2.79 14.44 9.78
N GLY A 151 3.99 13.95 9.53
CA GLY A 151 4.60 12.99 10.45
C GLY A 151 5.91 12.43 9.94
N LEU A 152 6.27 11.30 10.48
CA LEU A 152 7.51 10.59 10.19
C LEU A 152 7.21 9.21 9.62
N GLN A 153 8.10 8.79 8.71
CA GLN A 153 8.17 7.42 8.22
C GLN A 153 9.56 6.86 8.48
N PHE A 154 9.61 5.59 8.81
CA PHE A 154 10.81 4.78 8.87
C PHE A 154 10.71 3.68 7.81
N LEU A 155 11.72 3.54 6.99
CA LEU A 155 11.82 2.52 5.96
C LEU A 155 13.11 1.74 6.19
N HIS A 156 13.07 0.42 6.00
CA HIS A 156 14.23 -0.45 6.14
C HIS A 156 14.18 -1.55 5.09
N ARG A 157 15.31 -1.73 4.40
CA ARG A 157 15.50 -2.83 3.44
C ARG A 157 16.66 -3.69 3.87
N GLN A 158 16.45 -5.00 3.85
CA GLN A 158 17.49 -5.98 4.16
C GLN A 158 17.36 -7.19 3.26
N ASP A 159 18.49 -7.63 2.72
CA ASP A 159 18.59 -8.92 2.03
C ASP A 159 19.21 -9.95 2.97
N VAL A 160 18.52 -11.10 3.16
CA VAL A 160 18.99 -12.22 3.96
C VAL A 160 19.19 -13.40 3.01
N GLY A 161 20.44 -13.61 2.57
CA GLY A 161 20.76 -14.55 1.52
C GLY A 161 20.14 -14.11 0.20
N ARG A 162 19.19 -14.92 -0.33
CA ARG A 162 18.43 -14.56 -1.56
C ARG A 162 17.07 -13.92 -1.27
N VAL A 163 16.69 -13.83 -0.01
CA VAL A 163 15.39 -13.30 0.41
C VAL A 163 15.49 -11.80 0.60
N ARG A 164 14.67 -11.03 -0.11
CA ARG A 164 14.56 -9.59 0.08
C ARG A 164 13.44 -9.28 1.05
N THR A 165 13.73 -8.40 2.02
CA THR A 165 12.76 -7.95 3.02
C THR A 165 12.72 -6.43 3.05
N ASP A 166 11.51 -5.87 2.99
CA ASP A 166 11.26 -4.44 3.12
C ASP A 166 10.31 -4.25 4.31
N PHE A 167 10.63 -3.35 5.24
CA PHE A 167 9.80 -2.99 6.39
C PHE A 167 9.62 -1.50 6.46
N GLY A 168 8.48 -1.06 6.95
CA GLY A 168 8.25 0.35 7.23
C GLY A 168 7.31 0.56 8.40
N ALA A 169 7.44 1.72 9.02
CA ALA A 169 6.53 2.21 10.04
C ALA A 169 6.24 3.69 9.78
N ARG A 170 5.05 4.16 10.16
CA ARG A 170 4.69 5.56 10.04
C ARG A 170 3.87 6.04 11.22
N GLY A 171 4.01 7.32 11.53
CA GLY A 171 3.19 8.00 12.53
C GLY A 171 2.88 9.40 12.05
N PHE A 172 1.58 9.72 11.93
CA PHE A 172 1.08 10.98 11.41
C PHE A 172 0.09 11.63 12.36
N VAL A 173 0.03 12.98 12.34
CA VAL A 173 -1.01 13.76 12.99
C VAL A 173 -1.75 14.60 11.95
N THR A 174 -3.06 14.70 12.09
CA THR A 174 -3.92 15.48 11.20
C THR A 174 -3.73 16.97 11.46
N VAL A 175 -3.43 17.73 10.40
CA VAL A 175 -3.29 19.20 10.46
C VAL A 175 -4.49 19.91 9.84
N GLN A 176 -5.24 19.24 8.96
CA GLN A 176 -6.47 19.74 8.36
C GLN A 176 -7.36 18.57 7.97
N ARG A 177 -8.66 18.71 8.11
CA ARG A 177 -9.64 17.69 7.73
C ARG A 177 -10.98 18.29 7.37
N SER A 178 -11.67 17.63 6.43
CA SER A 178 -13.03 17.95 5.99
C SER A 178 -13.87 16.69 5.98
N PHE A 179 -14.96 16.66 6.74
CA PHE A 179 -15.93 15.59 6.83
C PHE A 179 -15.35 14.21 7.25
N VAL A 180 -14.22 14.21 7.91
CA VAL A 180 -13.63 13.05 8.62
C VAL A 180 -13.33 13.46 10.07
N ASP A 181 -13.16 12.47 10.94
CA ASP A 181 -12.86 12.68 12.36
C ASP A 181 -11.43 12.20 12.74
N TYR A 182 -10.58 11.93 11.75
CA TYR A 182 -9.22 11.44 11.99
C TYR A 182 -8.35 12.48 12.68
N GLU A 183 -7.65 12.08 13.74
CA GLU A 183 -6.72 12.91 14.50
C GLU A 183 -5.26 12.49 14.31
N ASN A 184 -5.02 11.20 14.26
CA ASN A 184 -3.69 10.63 14.09
C ASN A 184 -3.77 9.26 13.42
N GLU A 185 -2.66 8.86 12.81
CA GLU A 185 -2.49 7.54 12.22
C GLU A 185 -1.14 6.96 12.64
N VAL A 186 -1.13 5.68 12.99
CA VAL A 186 0.08 4.89 13.18
C VAL A 186 -0.06 3.61 12.37
N GLY A 187 0.94 3.29 11.59
CA GLY A 187 0.91 2.11 10.73
C GLY A 187 2.28 1.46 10.58
N GLY A 188 2.27 0.25 10.06
CA GLY A 188 3.48 -0.46 9.69
C GLY A 188 3.19 -1.44 8.58
N HIS A 189 4.21 -1.73 7.78
CA HIS A 189 4.13 -2.72 6.71
C HIS A 189 5.39 -3.56 6.63
N GLY A 190 5.26 -4.73 6.01
CA GLY A 190 6.38 -5.60 5.70
C GLY A 190 6.13 -6.35 4.41
N ARG A 191 7.16 -6.46 3.59
CA ARG A 191 7.15 -7.27 2.37
C ARG A 191 8.34 -8.21 2.38
N VAL A 192 8.08 -9.45 2.00
CA VAL A 192 9.12 -10.48 1.87
C VAL A 192 9.00 -11.11 0.49
N ARG A 193 10.13 -11.17 -0.24
CA ARG A 193 10.25 -11.79 -1.55
C ARG A 193 11.21 -12.98 -1.47
N PHE A 194 10.71 -14.15 -1.86
CA PHE A 194 11.47 -15.41 -1.91
C PHE A 194 11.73 -15.78 -3.37
N PRO A 195 12.91 -15.53 -3.92
CA PRO A 195 13.21 -15.86 -5.31
C PRO A 195 13.22 -17.39 -5.50
N LEU A 196 12.44 -17.86 -6.48
CA LEU A 196 12.41 -19.24 -6.92
C LEU A 196 13.38 -19.45 -8.09
N THR A 197 13.39 -18.49 -8.99
CA THR A 197 14.31 -18.39 -10.14
C THR A 197 14.78 -16.96 -10.28
N ASP A 198 15.59 -16.65 -11.29
CA ASP A 198 16.04 -15.29 -11.56
C ASP A 198 14.88 -14.35 -12.01
N ARG A 199 13.76 -14.91 -12.48
CA ARG A 199 12.60 -14.16 -12.98
C ARG A 199 11.30 -14.43 -12.22
N THR A 200 11.31 -15.30 -11.21
CA THR A 200 10.10 -15.67 -10.46
C THR A 200 10.35 -15.67 -8.97
N ALA A 201 9.48 -15.06 -8.20
CA ALA A 201 9.54 -15.04 -6.74
C ALA A 201 8.15 -15.25 -6.11
N LEU A 202 8.11 -15.89 -4.96
CA LEU A 202 6.95 -15.79 -4.07
C LEU A 202 7.03 -14.48 -3.30
N LEU A 203 5.88 -13.90 -3.02
CA LEU A 203 5.77 -12.70 -2.21
C LEU A 203 4.76 -12.88 -1.08
N VAL A 204 5.07 -12.27 0.04
CA VAL A 204 4.13 -12.03 1.14
C VAL A 204 4.26 -10.56 1.52
N HIS A 205 3.14 -9.89 1.67
CA HIS A 205 3.06 -8.51 2.08
C HIS A 205 2.01 -8.35 3.17
N GLY A 206 2.31 -7.61 4.21
CA GLY A 206 1.38 -7.28 5.28
C GLY A 206 1.48 -5.80 5.63
N GLU A 207 0.33 -5.21 5.91
CA GLU A 207 0.21 -3.84 6.40
C GLU A 207 -0.82 -3.77 7.52
N VAL A 208 -0.57 -2.93 8.52
CA VAL A 208 -1.48 -2.64 9.63
C VAL A 208 -1.57 -1.13 9.83
N VAL A 209 -2.75 -0.64 10.18
CA VAL A 209 -2.95 0.77 10.51
C VAL A 209 -3.93 0.93 11.67
N SER A 210 -3.66 1.91 12.51
CA SER A 210 -4.52 2.35 13.60
C SER A 210 -4.77 3.84 13.45
N VAL A 211 -6.03 4.24 13.34
CA VAL A 211 -6.45 5.63 13.19
C VAL A 211 -7.14 6.10 14.47
N GLY A 212 -6.56 7.10 15.12
CA GLY A 212 -7.19 7.83 16.21
C GLY A 212 -8.23 8.80 15.66
N VAL A 213 -9.37 8.89 16.32
CA VAL A 213 -10.50 9.72 15.88
C VAL A 213 -11.00 10.62 16.99
N ASP A 214 -11.53 11.78 16.62
CA ASP A 214 -12.29 12.65 17.50
C ASP A 214 -13.70 12.06 17.73
N GLY A 215 -13.83 11.32 18.82
CA GLY A 215 -15.08 10.65 19.17
C GLY A 215 -16.26 11.59 19.39
N SER A 216 -16.04 12.90 19.56
CA SER A 216 -17.11 13.88 19.72
C SER A 216 -17.87 14.16 18.42
N ILE A 217 -17.25 13.90 17.25
CA ILE A 217 -17.82 14.22 15.94
C ILE A 217 -18.83 13.15 15.51
N PHE A 218 -18.45 11.86 15.55
CA PHE A 218 -19.28 10.76 15.08
C PHE A 218 -19.48 9.64 16.11
N GLY A 219 -19.10 9.84 17.37
CA GLY A 219 -19.25 8.85 18.43
C GLY A 219 -18.41 7.59 18.27
N ARG A 220 -17.34 7.65 17.45
CA ARG A 220 -16.49 6.49 17.14
C ARG A 220 -15.32 6.39 18.11
N GLN A 221 -14.75 5.20 18.18
CA GLN A 221 -13.48 4.92 18.86
C GLN A 221 -12.36 4.74 17.85
N ARG A 222 -11.14 4.55 18.34
CA ARG A 222 -9.97 4.23 17.51
C ARG A 222 -10.27 3.11 16.53
N LEU A 223 -9.91 3.31 15.28
CA LEU A 223 -10.18 2.40 14.17
C LEU A 223 -8.94 1.57 13.87
N PHE A 224 -9.17 0.35 13.40
CA PHE A 224 -8.08 -0.55 13.00
C PHE A 224 -8.37 -1.14 11.62
N GLY A 225 -7.35 -1.15 10.80
CA GLY A 225 -7.41 -1.68 9.47
C GLY A 225 -6.11 -2.31 9.01
N GLY A 226 -6.08 -2.76 7.69
CA GLY A 226 -4.90 -3.23 7.01
C GLY A 226 -5.11 -4.40 6.06
N ARG A 227 -4.03 -5.03 5.55
CA ARG A 227 -4.02 -6.00 4.46
C ARG A 227 -2.94 -7.06 4.64
N LEU A 228 -3.30 -8.32 4.37
CA LEU A 228 -2.35 -9.42 4.21
C LEU A 228 -2.48 -9.97 2.79
N GLU A 229 -1.39 -10.03 2.08
CA GLU A 229 -1.31 -10.43 0.68
C GLU A 229 -0.28 -11.54 0.50
N SER A 230 -0.58 -12.49 -0.36
CA SER A 230 0.37 -13.50 -0.84
C SER A 230 0.23 -13.68 -2.35
N GLY A 231 1.34 -13.96 -3.02
CA GLY A 231 1.31 -14.07 -4.47
C GLY A 231 2.61 -14.53 -5.10
N VAL A 232 2.64 -14.39 -6.42
CA VAL A 232 3.79 -14.73 -7.26
C VAL A 232 4.15 -13.52 -8.11
N ARG A 233 5.43 -13.19 -8.15
CA ARG A 233 6.02 -12.15 -9.00
C ARG A 233 6.74 -12.78 -10.17
N PHE A 234 6.48 -12.25 -11.35
CA PHE A 234 7.18 -12.52 -12.59
C PHE A 234 7.90 -11.25 -13.03
N THR A 235 9.22 -11.32 -13.18
CA THR A 235 10.07 -10.18 -13.55
C THR A 235 10.45 -10.27 -15.01
N GLY A 236 10.00 -9.32 -15.82
CA GLY A 236 10.40 -9.12 -17.21
C GLY A 236 11.62 -8.22 -17.33
N ASP A 237 11.91 -7.75 -18.53
CA ASP A 237 13.06 -6.87 -18.79
C ASP A 237 12.73 -5.37 -18.56
N GLY A 238 11.45 -4.99 -18.54
CA GLY A 238 10.99 -3.61 -18.30
C GLY A 238 9.98 -3.46 -17.17
N LEU A 239 9.23 -4.53 -16.87
CA LEU A 239 8.17 -4.51 -15.87
C LEU A 239 8.15 -5.82 -15.06
N ALA A 240 7.54 -5.78 -13.90
CA ALA A 240 7.17 -6.97 -13.16
C ALA A 240 5.64 -7.09 -13.07
N LEU A 241 5.15 -8.33 -13.13
CA LEU A 241 3.76 -8.71 -12.90
C LEU A 241 3.68 -9.48 -11.58
N GLU A 242 2.81 -9.05 -10.69
CA GLU A 242 2.44 -9.81 -9.49
C GLU A 242 0.99 -10.29 -9.62
N LEU A 243 0.77 -11.59 -9.39
CA LEU A 243 -0.56 -12.17 -9.20
C LEU A 243 -0.74 -12.46 -7.72
N PHE A 244 -1.83 -12.00 -7.12
CA PHE A 244 -1.98 -12.07 -5.67
C PHE A 244 -3.40 -12.40 -5.22
N THR A 245 -3.49 -12.89 -3.99
CA THR A 245 -4.69 -12.91 -3.17
C THR A 245 -4.44 -12.11 -1.91
N ALA A 246 -5.45 -11.40 -1.42
CA ALA A 246 -5.36 -10.62 -0.20
C ALA A 246 -6.60 -10.78 0.68
N LEU A 247 -6.38 -10.68 2.00
CA LEU A 247 -7.41 -10.38 2.98
C LEU A 247 -7.22 -8.93 3.41
N GLU A 248 -8.25 -8.13 3.28
CA GLU A 248 -8.23 -6.71 3.64
C GLU A 248 -9.36 -6.36 4.57
N ARG A 249 -9.03 -5.59 5.62
CA ARG A 249 -9.99 -4.87 6.46
C ARG A 249 -9.83 -3.38 6.23
N ARG A 250 -10.74 -2.77 5.48
CA ARG A 250 -10.69 -1.36 5.10
C ARG A 250 -11.52 -0.49 6.05
N ILE A 251 -10.88 0.50 6.68
CA ILE A 251 -11.55 1.55 7.45
C ILE A 251 -12.31 2.45 6.47
N ASP A 252 -13.55 2.79 6.82
CA ASP A 252 -14.39 3.72 6.07
C ASP A 252 -14.41 3.40 4.57
N ALA A 253 -14.60 2.11 4.24
CA ALA A 253 -14.69 1.64 2.86
C ALA A 253 -15.72 2.44 2.05
N ASP A 254 -16.87 2.76 2.67
CA ASP A 254 -17.80 3.79 2.20
C ASP A 254 -17.51 5.10 2.94
N ALA A 255 -17.11 6.13 2.21
CA ALA A 255 -16.67 7.40 2.78
C ALA A 255 -17.80 8.21 3.45
N ILE A 256 -19.07 7.97 3.10
CA ILE A 256 -20.23 8.64 3.71
C ILE A 256 -20.74 7.84 4.90
N ARG A 257 -20.98 6.53 4.72
CA ARG A 257 -21.51 5.66 5.77
C ARG A 257 -20.47 5.34 6.84
N ARG A 258 -19.18 5.51 6.52
CA ARG A 258 -18.05 5.24 7.42
C ARG A 258 -18.04 3.80 7.91
N GLU A 259 -18.36 2.87 7.03
CA GLU A 259 -18.38 1.44 7.32
C GLU A 259 -17.00 0.83 7.12
N THR A 260 -16.50 0.15 8.15
CA THR A 260 -15.33 -0.72 8.00
C THR A 260 -15.78 -2.05 7.40
N ARG A 261 -15.13 -2.46 6.31
CA ARG A 261 -15.44 -3.71 5.61
C ARG A 261 -14.25 -4.64 5.57
N THR A 262 -14.53 -5.93 5.50
CA THR A 262 -13.48 -6.95 5.34
C THR A 262 -13.75 -7.73 4.06
N TRP A 263 -12.75 -7.84 3.20
CA TRP A 263 -12.84 -8.48 1.90
C TRP A 263 -11.70 -9.46 1.65
N VAL A 264 -11.98 -10.45 0.80
CA VAL A 264 -10.96 -11.21 0.09
C VAL A 264 -10.83 -10.63 -1.31
N LEU A 265 -9.61 -10.38 -1.75
CA LEU A 265 -9.32 -9.86 -3.07
C LEU A 265 -8.48 -10.87 -3.86
N VAL A 266 -8.70 -10.92 -5.17
CA VAL A 266 -7.85 -11.66 -6.11
C VAL A 266 -7.52 -10.75 -7.27
N GLY A 267 -6.26 -10.53 -7.53
CA GLY A 267 -5.86 -9.51 -8.49
C GLY A 267 -4.48 -9.68 -9.07
N PHE A 268 -4.12 -8.67 -9.84
CA PHE A 268 -2.79 -8.52 -10.40
C PHE A 268 -2.27 -7.11 -10.18
N ARG A 269 -0.94 -6.97 -10.22
CA ARG A 269 -0.24 -5.69 -10.16
C ARG A 269 0.89 -5.67 -11.18
N LEU A 270 0.96 -4.59 -11.95
CA LEU A 270 2.10 -4.25 -12.80
C LEU A 270 2.96 -3.21 -12.07
N LEU A 271 4.26 -3.40 -12.11
CA LEU A 271 5.23 -2.56 -11.42
C LEU A 271 6.38 -2.21 -12.37
N SER A 272 6.92 -1.00 -12.28
CA SER A 272 8.26 -0.74 -12.81
C SER A 272 9.28 -1.63 -12.09
N LEU A 273 10.41 -1.87 -12.72
CA LEU A 273 11.53 -2.52 -12.05
C LEU A 273 12.21 -1.53 -11.08
N ASP A 274 12.70 -2.06 -9.96
CA ASP A 274 13.47 -1.33 -8.94
C ASP A 274 14.87 -0.99 -9.45
#